data_ccdc7da615f5c98afc65cde8a54a7cb6
#
_entry.id   ccdc7da615f5c98afc65cde8a54a7cb6
#
_cell.length_a   1.000
_cell.length_b   1.000
_cell.length_c   1.000
_cell.angle_alpha   90.00
_cell.angle_beta   90.00
_cell.angle_gamma   90.00
#
_symmetry.space_group_name_H-M   'P 1'
#
loop_
_entity.id
_entity.type
_entity.pdbx_description
1 polymer ?
#
loop_
_entity_poly.entity_id
_entity_poly.type
_entity_poly.pdbx_seq_one_letter_code
_entity_poly.pdbx_strand_id
1 'polypeptide(L)'
;MRRFLDHASAAVGALSLRLAYAAEADFDRLNQWVPEAQEVQDYLLEVRQLLTETSDRVLSKSTLPPEHQQLYRQIVFATGWQESCWRQFIKKGEKLATLASSTGDVGLMQVNRISWRSIYDVKGLTGDIGYNGNAGAEILHYYLTRHAILKKEDKQPSGHLARATYSAYNAGPSGLARYRGVRQSPTWKKVDDAFWDKYQTVSSGQELAVKSCYTS
;
A
#
# COMPACT_ATOMS: atom_id res chain seq x y z
N MET A 1 38.81 -52.07 -46.11
CA MET A 1 39.32 -50.92 -45.36
C MET A 1 38.21 -50.39 -44.53
N ARG A 2 38.24 -50.63 -43.18
CA ARG A 2 37.21 -50.24 -42.25
C ARG A 2 37.55 -48.84 -41.74
N ARG A 3 36.58 -47.94 -41.68
CA ARG A 3 36.65 -46.73 -40.85
C ARG A 3 35.46 -46.71 -39.92
N PHE A 4 35.76 -46.73 -38.64
CA PHE A 4 34.88 -46.55 -37.52
C PHE A 4 34.45 -45.06 -37.48
N LEU A 5 33.17 -44.83 -37.32
CA LEU A 5 32.64 -43.53 -36.94
C LEU A 5 32.20 -43.61 -35.50
N ASP A 6 32.91 -42.88 -34.65
CA ASP A 6 32.59 -42.68 -33.22
C ASP A 6 31.34 -41.79 -33.09
N HIS A 7 30.37 -42.32 -32.37
CA HIS A 7 29.22 -41.56 -31.95
C HIS A 7 29.54 -40.87 -30.63
N ALA A 8 29.84 -39.58 -30.67
CA ALA A 8 29.84 -38.76 -29.50
C ALA A 8 28.40 -38.36 -29.16
N SER A 9 27.87 -39.00 -28.11
CA SER A 9 26.56 -38.65 -27.53
C SER A 9 26.70 -37.39 -26.68
N ALA A 10 26.23 -36.27 -27.20
CA ALA A 10 26.11 -35.04 -26.41
C ALA A 10 24.85 -35.10 -25.55
N ALA A 11 25.03 -35.38 -24.27
CA ALA A 11 23.99 -35.25 -23.28
C ALA A 11 23.71 -33.75 -23.04
N VAL A 12 22.69 -33.21 -23.65
CA VAL A 12 22.16 -31.89 -23.36
C VAL A 12 21.37 -32.01 -22.06
N GLY A 13 22.02 -31.62 -20.95
CA GLY A 13 21.35 -31.47 -19.67
C GLY A 13 20.31 -30.36 -19.73
N ALA A 14 19.04 -30.76 -19.76
CA ALA A 14 17.93 -29.85 -19.59
C ALA A 14 17.99 -29.25 -18.15
N LEU A 15 18.56 -28.05 -18.04
CA LEU A 15 18.50 -27.25 -16.85
C LEU A 15 17.05 -26.73 -16.76
N SER A 16 16.19 -27.50 -16.07
CA SER A 16 14.86 -27.02 -15.72
C SER A 16 15.03 -25.85 -14.74
N LEU A 17 14.92 -24.62 -15.24
CA LEU A 17 14.66 -23.45 -14.41
C LEU A 17 13.31 -23.70 -13.71
N ARG A 18 13.36 -24.27 -12.52
CA ARG A 18 12.29 -24.11 -11.54
C ARG A 18 12.33 -22.63 -11.15
N LEU A 19 11.47 -21.82 -11.77
CA LEU A 19 11.02 -20.58 -11.16
C LEU A 19 10.49 -20.97 -9.78
N ALA A 20 11.30 -20.70 -8.75
CA ALA A 20 10.81 -20.74 -7.39
C ALA A 20 9.71 -19.69 -7.32
N TYR A 21 8.46 -20.11 -7.34
CA TYR A 21 7.36 -19.32 -6.86
C TYR A 21 7.76 -19.02 -5.41
N ALA A 22 8.18 -17.80 -5.13
CA ALA A 22 8.34 -17.35 -3.77
C ALA A 22 6.99 -17.60 -3.10
N ALA A 23 6.98 -18.45 -2.05
CA ALA A 23 5.78 -18.67 -1.27
C ALA A 23 5.28 -17.29 -0.86
N GLU A 24 3.99 -17.02 -1.12
CA GLU A 24 3.36 -15.78 -0.67
C GLU A 24 3.57 -15.70 0.84
N ALA A 25 4.11 -14.57 1.33
CA ALA A 25 4.42 -14.46 2.74
C ALA A 25 3.12 -14.60 3.54
N ASP A 26 3.17 -15.39 4.60
CA ASP A 26 2.05 -15.57 5.51
C ASP A 26 2.03 -14.39 6.50
N PHE A 27 1.02 -13.54 6.37
CA PHE A 27 0.80 -12.40 7.25
C PHE A 27 -0.26 -12.65 8.33
N ASP A 28 -0.70 -13.88 8.53
CA ASP A 28 -1.75 -14.24 9.49
C ASP A 28 -1.42 -13.81 10.91
N ARG A 29 -0.12 -13.81 11.26
CA ARG A 29 0.35 -13.31 12.56
C ARG A 29 -0.06 -11.85 12.80
N LEU A 30 -0.05 -11.03 11.78
CA LEU A 30 -0.43 -9.61 11.87
C LEU A 30 -1.92 -9.41 12.20
N ASN A 31 -2.77 -10.41 11.95
CA ASN A 31 -4.22 -10.34 12.20
C ASN A 31 -4.58 -10.33 13.70
N GLN A 32 -3.63 -10.60 14.58
CA GLN A 32 -3.84 -10.61 16.03
C GLN A 32 -2.79 -9.78 16.78
N TRP A 33 -1.94 -9.05 16.05
CA TRP A 33 -0.79 -8.38 16.64
C TRP A 33 -1.03 -6.88 16.82
N VAL A 34 -1.05 -6.46 18.08
CA VAL A 34 -0.88 -5.07 18.48
C VAL A 34 0.45 -5.01 19.24
N PRO A 35 1.50 -4.42 18.64
CA PRO A 35 2.85 -4.54 19.18
C PRO A 35 3.02 -3.79 20.50
N GLU A 36 3.71 -4.39 21.45
CA GLU A 36 4.29 -3.71 22.60
C GLU A 36 5.52 -2.90 22.17
N ALA A 37 6.00 -2.00 23.03
CA ALA A 37 7.07 -1.05 22.66
C ALA A 37 8.33 -1.72 22.09
N GLN A 38 8.73 -2.89 22.64
CA GLN A 38 9.89 -3.66 22.18
C GLN A 38 9.65 -4.41 20.86
N GLU A 39 8.40 -4.64 20.48
CA GLU A 39 8.01 -5.39 19.28
C GLU A 39 7.77 -4.48 18.07
N VAL A 40 7.69 -3.16 18.28
CA VAL A 40 7.32 -2.19 17.24
C VAL A 40 8.21 -2.32 16.00
N GLN A 41 9.51 -2.53 16.18
CA GLN A 41 10.42 -2.65 15.05
C GLN A 41 10.10 -3.85 14.16
N ASP A 42 9.87 -5.01 14.75
CA ASP A 42 9.58 -6.25 14.03
C ASP A 42 8.21 -6.17 13.36
N TYR A 43 7.20 -5.67 14.08
CA TYR A 43 5.88 -5.41 13.52
C TYR A 43 5.94 -4.51 12.28
N LEU A 44 6.67 -3.40 12.35
CA LEU A 44 6.77 -2.47 11.23
C LEU A 44 7.52 -3.06 10.03
N LEU A 45 8.50 -3.94 10.24
CA LEU A 45 9.18 -4.64 9.15
C LEU A 45 8.22 -5.61 8.43
N GLU A 46 7.37 -6.32 9.16
CA GLU A 46 6.37 -7.20 8.56
C GLU A 46 5.28 -6.43 7.83
N VAL A 47 4.76 -5.34 8.41
CA VAL A 47 3.78 -4.49 7.71
C VAL A 47 4.40 -3.83 6.46
N ARG A 48 5.67 -3.44 6.53
CA ARG A 48 6.40 -2.94 5.35
C ARG A 48 6.45 -3.99 4.24
N GLN A 49 6.75 -5.25 4.59
CA GLN A 49 6.76 -6.34 3.62
C GLN A 49 5.36 -6.54 3.02
N LEU A 50 4.32 -6.60 3.85
CA LEU A 50 2.92 -6.71 3.43
C LEU A 50 2.54 -5.59 2.44
N LEU A 51 2.83 -4.33 2.74
CA LEU A 51 2.54 -3.20 1.86
C LEU A 51 3.33 -3.27 0.55
N THR A 52 4.57 -3.78 0.57
CA THR A 52 5.38 -4.02 -0.64
C THR A 52 4.70 -5.05 -1.53
N GLU A 53 4.40 -6.25 -0.99
CA GLU A 53 3.78 -7.34 -1.74
C GLU A 53 2.39 -6.96 -2.27
N THR A 54 1.62 -6.25 -1.46
CA THR A 54 0.30 -5.72 -1.85
C THR A 54 0.43 -4.75 -3.03
N SER A 55 1.37 -3.81 -2.96
CA SER A 55 1.62 -2.87 -4.05
C SER A 55 2.05 -3.59 -5.33
N ASP A 56 2.95 -4.55 -5.22
CA ASP A 56 3.47 -5.32 -6.35
C ASP A 56 2.39 -6.21 -6.97
N ARG A 57 1.52 -6.80 -6.16
CA ARG A 57 0.36 -7.57 -6.62
C ARG A 57 -0.60 -6.72 -7.46
N VAL A 58 -0.87 -5.48 -7.05
CA VAL A 58 -1.70 -4.55 -7.83
C VAL A 58 -0.98 -4.15 -9.12
N LEU A 59 0.31 -3.84 -9.05
CA LEU A 59 1.11 -3.44 -10.21
C LEU A 59 1.25 -4.57 -11.24
N SER A 60 1.34 -5.83 -10.81
CA SER A 60 1.45 -6.98 -11.73
C SER A 60 0.24 -7.16 -12.65
N LYS A 61 -0.91 -6.62 -12.24
CA LYS A 61 -2.18 -6.63 -13.01
C LYS A 61 -2.47 -5.29 -13.67
N SER A 62 -1.56 -4.32 -13.55
CA SER A 62 -1.76 -2.93 -13.94
C SER A 62 -1.07 -2.60 -15.26
N THR A 63 -1.63 -1.65 -15.99
CA THR A 63 -1.01 -0.99 -17.15
C THR A 63 -0.38 0.34 -16.79
N LEU A 64 -0.14 0.61 -15.50
CA LEU A 64 0.52 1.83 -15.05
C LEU A 64 1.94 1.94 -15.62
N PRO A 65 2.30 3.06 -16.29
CA PRO A 65 3.62 3.24 -16.85
C PRO A 65 4.74 3.04 -15.81
N PRO A 66 5.89 2.47 -16.20
CA PRO A 66 7.00 2.16 -15.29
C PRO A 66 7.45 3.37 -14.45
N GLU A 67 7.46 4.57 -15.04
CA GLU A 67 7.85 5.83 -14.39
C GLU A 67 6.94 6.22 -13.22
N HIS A 68 5.72 5.69 -13.15
CA HIS A 68 4.77 5.95 -12.07
C HIS A 68 4.69 4.83 -11.04
N GLN A 69 5.30 3.67 -11.28
CA GLN A 69 5.18 2.51 -10.38
C GLN A 69 5.84 2.75 -9.02
N GLN A 70 7.02 3.40 -9.00
CA GLN A 70 7.68 3.74 -7.74
C GLN A 70 6.89 4.78 -6.94
N LEU A 71 6.36 5.80 -7.61
CA LEU A 71 5.46 6.79 -6.99
C LEU A 71 4.23 6.11 -6.38
N TYR A 72 3.63 5.14 -7.08
CA TYR A 72 2.49 4.40 -6.57
C TYR A 72 2.81 3.63 -5.27
N ARG A 73 3.94 2.89 -5.21
CA ARG A 73 4.37 2.21 -3.98
C ARG A 73 4.53 3.21 -2.82
N GLN A 74 5.15 4.35 -3.09
CA GLN A 74 5.35 5.40 -2.09
C GLN A 74 4.03 5.99 -1.59
N ILE A 75 3.03 6.15 -2.47
CA ILE A 75 1.69 6.60 -2.07
C ILE A 75 1.04 5.57 -1.14
N VAL A 76 1.13 4.26 -1.43
CA VAL A 76 0.56 3.20 -0.58
C VAL A 76 1.15 3.26 0.83
N PHE A 77 2.48 3.33 0.95
CA PHE A 77 3.17 3.44 2.24
C PHE A 77 2.78 4.71 3.02
N ALA A 78 2.81 5.87 2.35
CA ALA A 78 2.48 7.14 2.96
C ALA A 78 1.01 7.22 3.38
N THR A 79 0.11 6.63 2.60
CA THR A 79 -1.32 6.56 2.94
C THR A 79 -1.55 5.69 4.17
N GLY A 80 -1.01 4.48 4.23
CA GLY A 80 -1.12 3.65 5.43
C GLY A 80 -0.55 4.34 6.67
N TRP A 81 0.56 5.07 6.53
CA TRP A 81 1.11 5.88 7.62
C TRP A 81 0.14 7.00 8.03
N GLN A 82 -0.39 7.75 7.08
CA GLN A 82 -1.31 8.86 7.35
C GLN A 82 -2.61 8.39 8.00
N GLU A 83 -3.16 7.28 7.55
CA GLU A 83 -4.49 6.81 7.95
C GLU A 83 -4.49 6.07 9.30
N SER A 84 -3.46 5.27 9.58
CA SER A 84 -3.48 4.38 10.73
C SER A 84 -2.16 4.26 11.49
N CYS A 85 -1.10 4.93 11.05
CA CYS A 85 0.26 4.62 11.52
C CYS A 85 0.61 3.12 11.32
N TRP A 86 0.15 2.53 10.21
CA TRP A 86 0.32 1.12 9.85
C TRP A 86 -0.34 0.14 10.84
N ARG A 87 -1.45 0.54 11.48
CA ARG A 87 -2.19 -0.31 12.42
C ARG A 87 -3.47 -0.85 11.79
N GLN A 88 -3.67 -2.17 11.86
CA GLN A 88 -4.97 -2.80 11.59
C GLN A 88 -5.81 -2.86 12.87
N PHE A 89 -5.16 -3.17 14.00
CA PHE A 89 -5.80 -3.43 15.26
C PHE A 89 -5.29 -2.51 16.36
N ILE A 90 -6.11 -2.36 17.40
CA ILE A 90 -5.81 -1.67 18.65
C ILE A 90 -6.28 -2.50 19.84
N LYS A 91 -5.70 -2.27 21.02
CA LYS A 91 -6.25 -2.78 22.28
C LYS A 91 -7.34 -1.83 22.80
N LYS A 92 -8.51 -2.36 23.15
CA LYS A 92 -9.56 -1.68 23.92
C LYS A 92 -9.72 -2.42 25.24
N GLY A 93 -9.00 -1.96 26.27
CA GLY A 93 -8.74 -2.76 27.46
C GLY A 93 -7.94 -4.00 27.08
N GLU A 94 -8.39 -5.19 27.47
CA GLU A 94 -7.75 -6.48 27.14
C GLU A 94 -8.20 -7.08 25.77
N LYS A 95 -9.15 -6.43 25.10
CA LYS A 95 -9.72 -6.96 23.85
C LYS A 95 -9.04 -6.37 22.64
N LEU A 96 -8.75 -7.25 21.66
CA LEU A 96 -8.37 -6.86 20.32
C LEU A 96 -9.59 -6.27 19.62
N ALA A 97 -9.39 -5.13 18.94
CA ALA A 97 -10.42 -4.50 18.11
C ALA A 97 -9.80 -3.93 16.85
N THR A 98 -10.54 -3.96 15.74
CA THR A 98 -10.14 -3.24 14.53
C THR A 98 -10.06 -1.75 14.79
N LEU A 99 -8.99 -1.10 14.33
CA LEU A 99 -8.92 0.36 14.29
C LEU A 99 -10.03 0.88 13.38
N ALA A 100 -10.93 1.71 13.93
CA ALA A 100 -12.07 2.22 13.19
C ALA A 100 -12.35 3.68 13.53
N SER A 101 -12.70 4.47 12.51
CA SER A 101 -13.20 5.83 12.65
C SER A 101 -14.69 5.85 12.96
N SER A 102 -15.21 7.00 13.39
CA SER A 102 -16.65 7.22 13.57
C SER A 102 -17.43 7.25 12.26
N THR A 103 -16.75 7.47 11.13
CA THR A 103 -17.32 7.54 9.79
C THR A 103 -17.35 6.21 9.07
N GLY A 104 -16.81 5.15 9.69
CA GLY A 104 -16.85 3.78 9.16
C GLY A 104 -15.60 3.36 8.39
N ASP A 105 -14.53 4.13 8.46
CA ASP A 105 -13.22 3.76 7.91
C ASP A 105 -12.56 2.75 8.85
N VAL A 106 -11.91 1.71 8.31
CA VAL A 106 -11.39 0.60 9.11
C VAL A 106 -10.00 0.16 8.68
N GLY A 107 -9.20 -0.23 9.65
CA GLY A 107 -7.95 -0.96 9.51
C GLY A 107 -6.77 -0.14 9.02
N LEU A 108 -5.78 -0.87 8.49
CA LEU A 108 -4.48 -0.37 8.04
C LEU A 108 -4.59 0.82 7.08
N MET A 109 -5.45 0.70 6.08
CA MET A 109 -5.63 1.71 5.03
C MET A 109 -6.86 2.60 5.27
N GLN A 110 -7.56 2.45 6.40
CA GLN A 110 -8.80 3.17 6.72
C GLN A 110 -9.80 3.15 5.56
N VAL A 111 -10.04 1.94 5.01
CA VAL A 111 -11.02 1.75 3.93
C VAL A 111 -12.44 1.94 4.49
N ASN A 112 -13.24 2.81 3.88
CA ASN A 112 -14.60 3.05 4.32
C ASN A 112 -15.51 1.86 4.00
N ARG A 113 -15.84 1.06 5.01
CA ARG A 113 -16.64 -0.17 4.90
C ARG A 113 -18.08 0.04 4.44
N ILE A 114 -18.58 1.28 4.48
CA ILE A 114 -19.93 1.63 4.05
C ILE A 114 -19.91 1.96 2.55
N SER A 115 -18.99 2.82 2.12
CA SER A 115 -18.86 3.25 0.73
C SER A 115 -18.42 2.12 -0.20
N TRP A 116 -17.57 1.21 0.29
CA TRP A 116 -16.95 0.16 -0.51
C TRP A 116 -17.56 -1.24 -0.32
N ARG A 117 -18.66 -1.37 0.45
CA ARG A 117 -19.32 -2.66 0.78
C ARG A 117 -19.83 -3.48 -0.42
N SER A 118 -20.02 -2.85 -1.57
CA SER A 118 -20.43 -3.55 -2.80
C SER A 118 -19.26 -4.17 -3.56
N ILE A 119 -18.02 -3.85 -3.18
CA ILE A 119 -16.80 -4.30 -3.85
C ILE A 119 -15.96 -5.17 -2.91
N TYR A 120 -15.85 -4.78 -1.63
CA TYR A 120 -15.03 -5.47 -0.64
C TYR A 120 -15.88 -6.08 0.47
N ASP A 121 -15.52 -7.29 0.88
CA ASP A 121 -16.14 -7.93 2.05
C ASP A 121 -15.78 -7.19 3.34
N VAL A 122 -16.80 -6.83 4.11
CA VAL A 122 -16.61 -6.07 5.35
C VAL A 122 -15.87 -6.88 6.41
N LYS A 123 -16.05 -8.21 6.46
CA LYS A 123 -15.33 -9.07 7.40
C LYS A 123 -13.84 -9.12 7.07
N GLY A 124 -13.49 -9.22 5.78
CA GLY A 124 -12.12 -9.11 5.32
C GLY A 124 -11.49 -7.76 5.69
N LEU A 125 -12.17 -6.65 5.39
CA LEU A 125 -11.69 -5.30 5.72
C LEU A 125 -11.42 -5.11 7.22
N THR A 126 -12.20 -5.72 8.10
CA THR A 126 -12.08 -5.55 9.54
C THR A 126 -11.19 -6.59 10.21
N GLY A 127 -11.11 -7.80 9.69
CA GLY A 127 -10.47 -8.94 10.34
C GLY A 127 -9.13 -9.36 9.75
N ASP A 128 -8.75 -8.83 8.57
CA ASP A 128 -7.56 -9.26 7.84
C ASP A 128 -6.77 -8.05 7.35
N ILE A 129 -5.55 -7.91 7.88
CA ILE A 129 -4.67 -6.79 7.53
C ILE A 129 -4.22 -6.85 6.06
N GLY A 130 -3.97 -8.06 5.53
CA GLY A 130 -3.59 -8.27 4.13
C GLY A 130 -4.72 -7.90 3.18
N TYR A 131 -5.95 -8.32 3.52
CA TYR A 131 -7.14 -7.95 2.75
C TYR A 131 -7.38 -6.44 2.77
N ASN A 132 -7.27 -5.80 3.93
CA ASN A 132 -7.41 -4.35 4.07
C ASN A 132 -6.33 -3.59 3.30
N GLY A 133 -5.07 -4.03 3.40
CA GLY A 133 -3.95 -3.48 2.64
C GLY A 133 -4.19 -3.56 1.14
N ASN A 134 -4.63 -4.73 0.64
CA ASN A 134 -4.92 -4.93 -0.78
C ASN A 134 -6.07 -4.04 -1.26
N ALA A 135 -7.17 -3.96 -0.52
CA ALA A 135 -8.30 -3.10 -0.85
C ALA A 135 -7.88 -1.61 -0.93
N GLY A 136 -7.12 -1.12 0.06
CA GLY A 136 -6.61 0.25 0.05
C GLY A 136 -5.68 0.53 -1.12
N ALA A 137 -4.78 -0.41 -1.45
CA ALA A 137 -3.88 -0.28 -2.59
C ALA A 137 -4.65 -0.27 -3.93
N GLU A 138 -5.64 -1.14 -4.12
CA GLU A 138 -6.50 -1.13 -5.32
C GLU A 138 -7.27 0.18 -5.47
N ILE A 139 -7.82 0.71 -4.38
CA ILE A 139 -8.51 2.00 -4.37
C ILE A 139 -7.56 3.15 -4.73
N LEU A 140 -6.34 3.16 -4.18
CA LEU A 140 -5.31 4.14 -4.54
C LEU A 140 -4.93 4.04 -6.02
N HIS A 141 -4.76 2.82 -6.55
CA HIS A 141 -4.48 2.60 -7.95
C HIS A 141 -5.61 3.10 -8.85
N TYR A 142 -6.86 2.87 -8.45
CA TYR A 142 -8.03 3.41 -9.14
C TYR A 142 -8.01 4.93 -9.18
N TYR A 143 -7.78 5.62 -8.06
CA TYR A 143 -7.72 7.08 -8.04
C TYR A 143 -6.51 7.64 -8.80
N LEU A 144 -5.36 6.97 -8.74
CA LEU A 144 -4.19 7.35 -9.52
C LEU A 144 -4.47 7.29 -11.02
N THR A 145 -4.96 6.15 -11.51
CA THR A 145 -5.08 5.89 -12.95
C THR A 145 -6.34 6.50 -13.55
N ARG A 146 -7.48 6.38 -12.88
CA ARG A 146 -8.80 6.80 -13.41
C ARG A 146 -9.16 8.24 -13.08
N HIS A 147 -8.41 8.88 -12.20
CA HIS A 147 -8.67 10.29 -11.84
C HIS A 147 -7.43 11.16 -11.99
N ALA A 148 -6.35 10.93 -11.25
CA ALA A 148 -5.22 11.85 -11.21
C ALA A 148 -4.51 11.94 -12.58
N ILE A 149 -4.14 10.81 -13.19
CA ILE A 149 -3.50 10.79 -14.52
C ILE A 149 -4.46 11.31 -15.60
N LEU A 150 -5.72 10.88 -15.60
CA LEU A 150 -6.71 11.38 -16.57
C LEU A 150 -6.94 12.89 -16.47
N LYS A 151 -6.78 13.49 -15.31
CA LYS A 151 -6.83 14.95 -15.09
C LYS A 151 -5.49 15.62 -15.30
N LYS A 152 -4.50 14.91 -15.83
CA LYS A 152 -3.16 15.40 -16.18
C LYS A 152 -2.37 15.93 -14.97
N GLU A 153 -2.58 15.37 -13.78
CA GLU A 153 -1.80 15.74 -12.59
C GLU A 153 -0.33 15.30 -12.72
N ASP A 154 -0.04 14.30 -13.56
CA ASP A 154 1.30 13.88 -13.96
C ASP A 154 2.05 14.93 -14.79
N LYS A 155 1.34 15.88 -15.42
CA LYS A 155 1.91 17.02 -16.17
C LYS A 155 2.10 18.27 -15.33
N GLN A 156 1.72 18.22 -14.06
CA GLN A 156 1.89 19.31 -13.09
C GLN A 156 3.28 19.23 -12.40
N PRO A 157 3.69 20.25 -11.63
CA PRO A 157 4.93 20.17 -10.86
C PRO A 157 5.05 18.92 -10.01
N SER A 158 6.30 18.53 -9.68
CA SER A 158 6.60 17.35 -8.88
C SER A 158 5.75 17.28 -7.62
N GLY A 159 5.24 16.09 -7.31
CA GLY A 159 4.41 15.81 -6.13
C GLY A 159 2.91 16.02 -6.32
N HIS A 160 2.47 16.73 -7.38
CA HIS A 160 1.04 16.93 -7.61
C HIS A 160 0.30 15.62 -7.81
N LEU A 161 0.86 14.68 -8.56
CA LEU A 161 0.25 13.38 -8.81
C LEU A 161 -0.01 12.59 -7.50
N ALA A 162 0.96 12.58 -6.58
CA ALA A 162 0.81 11.92 -5.28
C ALA A 162 -0.25 12.62 -4.41
N ARG A 163 -0.19 13.94 -4.30
CA ARG A 163 -1.15 14.74 -3.52
C ARG A 163 -2.57 14.62 -4.05
N ALA A 164 -2.75 14.67 -5.37
CA ALA A 164 -4.06 14.50 -6.01
C ALA A 164 -4.65 13.13 -5.75
N THR A 165 -3.83 12.07 -5.88
CA THR A 165 -4.26 10.69 -5.63
C THR A 165 -4.73 10.52 -4.19
N TYR A 166 -3.96 10.99 -3.21
CA TYR A 166 -4.35 10.92 -1.80
C TYR A 166 -5.58 11.77 -1.50
N SER A 167 -5.66 13.00 -2.01
CA SER A 167 -6.82 13.87 -1.79
C SER A 167 -8.11 13.23 -2.32
N ALA A 168 -8.03 12.52 -3.46
CA ALA A 168 -9.16 11.75 -3.99
C ALA A 168 -9.46 10.49 -3.16
N TYR A 169 -8.45 9.81 -2.64
CA TYR A 169 -8.62 8.67 -1.73
C TYR A 169 -9.39 9.08 -0.47
N ASN A 170 -8.97 10.18 0.15
CA ASN A 170 -9.52 10.67 1.42
C ASN A 170 -10.90 11.34 1.29
N ALA A 171 -11.21 11.99 0.15
CA ALA A 171 -12.43 12.79 -0.02
C ALA A 171 -13.27 12.43 -1.26
N GLY A 172 -12.95 11.31 -1.92
CA GLY A 172 -13.57 10.92 -3.18
C GLY A 172 -13.10 11.75 -4.38
N PRO A 173 -13.61 11.45 -5.59
CA PRO A 173 -13.14 12.08 -6.84
C PRO A 173 -13.23 13.60 -6.88
N SER A 174 -14.22 14.18 -6.21
CA SER A 174 -14.38 15.65 -6.10
C SER A 174 -13.28 16.31 -5.28
N GLY A 175 -12.61 15.56 -4.41
CA GLY A 175 -11.49 16.02 -3.60
C GLY A 175 -10.14 16.10 -4.32
N LEU A 176 -10.03 15.60 -5.55
CA LEU A 176 -8.75 15.43 -6.26
C LEU A 176 -7.85 16.67 -6.26
N ALA A 177 -8.40 17.86 -6.47
CA ALA A 177 -7.65 19.12 -6.50
C ALA A 177 -7.65 19.86 -5.15
N ARG A 178 -8.15 19.23 -4.08
CA ARG A 178 -8.34 19.85 -2.76
C ARG A 178 -7.05 20.46 -2.21
N TYR A 179 -5.93 19.74 -2.33
CA TYR A 179 -4.63 20.15 -1.78
C TYR A 179 -4.09 21.48 -2.30
N ARG A 180 -4.56 21.98 -3.45
CA ARG A 180 -4.14 23.25 -4.08
C ARG A 180 -5.19 24.35 -4.01
N GLY A 181 -6.30 24.12 -3.33
CA GLY A 181 -7.39 25.06 -3.22
C GLY A 181 -7.04 26.29 -2.37
N VAL A 182 -7.18 27.49 -2.93
CA VAL A 182 -6.91 28.75 -2.23
C VAL A 182 -7.88 28.97 -1.06
N ARG A 183 -9.06 28.34 -1.09
CA ARG A 183 -10.11 28.41 -0.04
C ARG A 183 -10.29 27.08 0.68
N GLN A 184 -9.24 26.32 0.83
CA GLN A 184 -9.26 25.06 1.57
C GLN A 184 -9.51 25.33 3.06
N SER A 185 -10.39 24.53 3.71
CA SER A 185 -10.56 24.66 5.15
C SER A 185 -9.25 24.33 5.89
N PRO A 186 -8.97 24.93 7.04
CA PRO A 186 -7.77 24.62 7.82
C PRO A 186 -7.61 23.13 8.12
N THR A 187 -8.72 22.42 8.38
CA THR A 187 -8.73 20.97 8.64
C THR A 187 -8.24 20.18 7.42
N TRP A 188 -8.78 20.48 6.24
CA TRP A 188 -8.38 19.81 5.01
C TRP A 188 -6.92 20.09 4.64
N LYS A 189 -6.49 21.34 4.83
CA LYS A 189 -5.09 21.72 4.60
C LYS A 189 -4.16 20.91 5.51
N LYS A 190 -4.48 20.78 6.80
CA LYS A 190 -3.69 20.00 7.75
C LYS A 190 -3.58 18.52 7.32
N VAL A 191 -4.66 17.93 6.82
CA VAL A 191 -4.67 16.53 6.35
C VAL A 191 -3.77 16.37 5.11
N ASP A 192 -3.91 17.25 4.12
CA ASP A 192 -3.13 17.17 2.89
C ASP A 192 -1.64 17.48 3.09
N ASP A 193 -1.30 18.41 3.98
CA ASP A 193 0.08 18.72 4.34
C ASP A 193 0.71 17.56 5.14
N ALA A 194 -0.01 16.99 6.09
CA ALA A 194 0.48 15.85 6.87
C ALA A 194 0.72 14.60 6.00
N PHE A 195 -0.10 14.36 4.98
CA PHE A 195 0.17 13.33 3.98
C PHE A 195 1.43 13.68 3.18
N TRP A 196 1.56 14.93 2.73
CA TRP A 196 2.70 15.35 1.92
C TRP A 196 4.03 15.17 2.65
N ASP A 197 4.11 15.55 3.92
CA ASP A 197 5.30 15.37 4.75
C ASP A 197 5.69 13.88 4.87
N LYS A 198 4.70 12.99 5.09
CA LYS A 198 4.92 11.55 5.15
C LYS A 198 5.35 10.98 3.78
N TYR A 199 4.72 11.44 2.70
CA TYR A 199 5.11 11.03 1.35
C TYR A 199 6.56 11.43 1.04
N GLN A 200 6.99 12.63 1.38
CA GLN A 200 8.38 13.07 1.20
C GLN A 200 9.35 12.20 2.00
N THR A 201 9.00 11.87 3.25
CA THR A 201 9.79 10.97 4.09
C THR A 201 9.89 9.56 3.48
N VAL A 202 8.79 8.99 3.03
CA VAL A 202 8.77 7.69 2.34
C VAL A 202 9.56 7.74 1.04
N SER A 203 9.42 8.82 0.24
CA SER A 203 10.12 8.95 -1.04
C SER A 203 11.64 9.08 -0.89
N SER A 204 12.11 9.49 0.29
CA SER A 204 13.53 9.50 0.66
C SER A 204 14.05 8.16 1.21
N GLY A 205 13.23 7.09 1.21
CA GLY A 205 13.59 5.76 1.72
C GLY A 205 13.51 5.64 3.24
N GLN A 206 12.77 6.52 3.90
CA GLN A 206 12.65 6.58 5.36
C GLN A 206 11.25 6.16 5.85
N GLU A 207 10.60 5.22 5.18
CA GLU A 207 9.24 4.76 5.50
C GLU A 207 9.11 4.22 6.93
N LEU A 208 10.18 3.67 7.52
CA LEU A 208 10.18 3.20 8.91
C LEU A 208 10.15 4.34 9.94
N ALA A 209 10.23 5.62 9.53
CA ALA A 209 9.97 6.75 10.40
C ALA A 209 8.53 6.77 10.94
N VAL A 210 7.61 5.97 10.37
CA VAL A 210 6.29 5.67 10.96
C VAL A 210 6.39 5.19 12.41
N LYS A 211 7.54 4.69 12.86
CA LYS A 211 7.83 4.31 14.25
C LYS A 211 7.55 5.46 15.24
N SER A 212 7.69 6.71 14.82
CA SER A 212 7.38 7.87 15.65
C SER A 212 5.94 7.89 16.19
N CYS A 213 5.00 7.23 15.52
CA CYS A 213 3.62 7.07 15.99
C CYS A 213 3.48 6.15 17.23
N TYR A 214 4.53 5.40 17.60
CA TYR A 214 4.51 4.40 18.67
C TYR A 214 5.31 4.83 19.91
N THR A 215 5.96 5.99 19.84
CA THR A 215 6.84 6.50 20.90
C THR A 215 6.22 7.63 21.73
N SER A 216 4.93 7.93 21.54
CA SER A 216 4.18 8.99 22.26
C SER A 216 3.28 8.42 23.34
#